data_686ef137fd30e5f18f8cf607610aacac
#
_entry.id   686ef137fd30e5f18f8cf607610aacac
#
_cell.length_a   1.000
_cell.length_b   1.000
_cell.length_c   1.000
_cell.angle_alpha   90.00
_cell.angle_beta   90.00
_cell.angle_gamma   90.00
#
_symmetry.space_group_name_H-M   'P 1'
#
loop_
_entity.id
_entity.type
_entity.pdbx_description
1 polymer ?
#
loop_
_entity_poly.entity_id
_entity_poly.type
_entity_poly.pdbx_seq_one_letter_code
_entity_poly.pdbx_strand_id
1 'polypeptide(L)'
;DINDQCCDFLGKPREEIVGYPIQKTISNSKMVDIVNRRYREELALHKFLPGESKENDNNFLLVSRSCVCDSEDRAVAGVAQVKFRLQTLDSAKRLMSEYAELEFYKEEYRKAGNCKISFDSIVGTSEAFLEKKRLGLKAAWTDFAVLLTGETGTGKELFARAIHNASNRADKPMVSINCAAIPSELLESELFGYADGAFTGARKGGKPGKFQLANGGTLFLDEIGDMPLNMQAKILRTLQESEVEPVGGSGPVPVDVRVISATRQNLPKLIESGDFREDLYYRLNVINIEIPSLRERRGDILD
;
A
#
# COMPACT_ATOMS: atom_id res chain seq x y z
N ASP A 1 22.63 -15.34 -14.70
CA ASP A 1 23.40 -15.16 -13.46
C ASP A 1 22.59 -15.70 -12.27
N ILE A 2 23.27 -16.06 -11.20
CA ILE A 2 22.68 -16.66 -10.00
C ILE A 2 23.42 -16.15 -8.77
N ASN A 3 22.73 -15.89 -7.66
CA ASN A 3 23.37 -15.46 -6.42
C ASN A 3 23.81 -16.65 -5.55
N ASP A 4 24.72 -16.39 -4.62
CA ASP A 4 25.34 -17.42 -3.79
C ASP A 4 24.34 -18.20 -2.94
N GLN A 5 23.31 -17.50 -2.39
CA GLN A 5 22.24 -18.16 -1.62
C GLN A 5 21.47 -19.19 -2.45
N CYS A 6 21.27 -18.92 -3.73
CA CYS A 6 20.61 -19.88 -4.61
C CYS A 6 21.54 -21.05 -4.97
N CYS A 7 22.83 -20.81 -5.13
CA CYS A 7 23.84 -21.87 -5.29
C CYS A 7 23.88 -22.81 -4.08
N ASP A 8 23.90 -22.24 -2.87
CA ASP A 8 23.87 -23.00 -1.61
C ASP A 8 22.60 -23.84 -1.48
N PHE A 9 21.46 -23.27 -1.86
CA PHE A 9 20.18 -23.97 -1.84
C PHE A 9 20.13 -25.15 -2.83
N LEU A 10 20.62 -24.95 -4.05
CA LEU A 10 20.68 -25.98 -5.09
C LEU A 10 21.79 -27.00 -4.85
N GLY A 11 22.74 -26.69 -3.97
CA GLY A 11 23.87 -27.53 -3.68
C GLY A 11 24.86 -27.71 -4.81
N LYS A 12 24.90 -26.73 -5.73
CA LYS A 12 25.77 -26.74 -6.90
C LYS A 12 26.61 -25.45 -6.93
N PRO A 13 27.90 -25.55 -7.25
CA PRO A 13 28.72 -24.35 -7.42
C PRO A 13 28.26 -23.56 -8.64
N ARG A 14 28.54 -22.25 -8.64
CA ARG A 14 28.10 -21.31 -9.67
C ARG A 14 28.57 -21.73 -11.08
N GLU A 15 29.78 -22.29 -11.20
CA GLU A 15 30.38 -22.72 -12.46
C GLU A 15 29.63 -23.87 -13.12
N GLU A 16 28.88 -24.68 -12.34
CA GLU A 16 28.05 -25.77 -12.84
C GLU A 16 26.66 -25.33 -13.29
N ILE A 17 26.27 -24.08 -12.95
CA ILE A 17 24.94 -23.55 -13.24
C ILE A 17 24.99 -22.50 -14.34
N VAL A 18 25.92 -21.56 -14.25
CA VAL A 18 26.04 -20.45 -15.20
C VAL A 18 26.56 -20.94 -16.55
N GLY A 19 25.90 -20.51 -17.61
CA GLY A 19 26.24 -20.92 -18.99
C GLY A 19 25.49 -22.15 -19.50
N TYR A 20 24.68 -22.80 -18.67
CA TYR A 20 23.84 -23.94 -19.06
C TYR A 20 22.36 -23.57 -19.10
N PRO A 21 21.53 -24.28 -19.91
CA PRO A 21 20.07 -24.11 -19.88
C PRO A 21 19.51 -24.33 -18.47
N ILE A 22 18.59 -23.46 -18.04
CA ILE A 22 18.01 -23.53 -16.70
C ILE A 22 17.37 -24.87 -16.38
N GLN A 23 16.77 -25.55 -17.37
CA GLN A 23 16.16 -26.88 -17.22
C GLN A 23 17.17 -27.97 -16.86
N LYS A 24 18.47 -27.75 -17.07
CA LYS A 24 19.51 -28.71 -16.63
C LYS A 24 19.67 -28.69 -15.12
N THR A 25 19.34 -27.58 -14.48
CA THR A 25 19.46 -27.39 -13.02
C THR A 25 18.12 -27.52 -12.33
N ILE A 26 17.06 -26.96 -12.92
CA ILE A 26 15.67 -26.96 -12.43
C ILE A 26 14.82 -27.43 -13.59
N SER A 27 14.55 -28.75 -13.67
CA SER A 27 13.95 -29.40 -14.86
C SER A 27 12.52 -28.92 -15.15
N ASN A 28 11.76 -28.56 -14.10
CA ASN A 28 10.39 -28.05 -14.20
C ASN A 28 10.32 -26.51 -14.17
N SER A 29 11.42 -25.82 -14.51
CA SER A 29 11.45 -24.34 -14.53
C SER A 29 10.56 -23.81 -15.65
N LYS A 30 9.63 -22.91 -15.29
CA LYS A 30 8.78 -22.17 -16.23
C LYS A 30 9.45 -20.94 -16.87
N MET A 31 10.73 -20.73 -16.60
CA MET A 31 11.43 -19.51 -17.02
C MET A 31 11.45 -19.31 -18.53
N VAL A 32 11.61 -20.39 -19.29
CA VAL A 32 11.61 -20.35 -20.76
C VAL A 32 10.24 -19.93 -21.31
N ASP A 33 9.16 -20.45 -20.72
CA ASP A 33 7.79 -20.07 -21.12
C ASP A 33 7.52 -18.60 -20.82
N ILE A 34 8.00 -18.09 -19.67
CA ILE A 34 7.83 -16.70 -19.25
C ILE A 34 8.56 -15.75 -20.22
N VAL A 35 9.78 -16.08 -20.60
CA VAL A 35 10.56 -15.27 -21.55
C VAL A 35 9.91 -15.32 -22.95
N ASN A 36 9.52 -16.50 -23.42
CA ASN A 36 8.94 -16.67 -24.76
C ASN A 36 7.56 -16.01 -24.90
N ARG A 37 6.73 -16.08 -23.87
CA ARG A 37 5.36 -15.53 -23.87
C ARG A 37 5.28 -14.13 -23.27
N ARG A 38 6.37 -13.57 -22.75
CA ARG A 38 6.49 -12.23 -22.19
C ARG A 38 5.46 -11.91 -21.10
N TYR A 39 5.19 -12.85 -20.21
CA TYR A 39 4.27 -12.62 -19.10
C TYR A 39 5.03 -12.55 -17.77
N ARG A 40 4.34 -12.06 -16.75
CA ARG A 40 4.81 -12.04 -15.37
C ARG A 40 4.01 -13.03 -14.55
N GLU A 41 4.69 -13.78 -13.70
CA GLU A 41 4.08 -14.70 -12.74
C GLU A 41 4.46 -14.22 -11.33
N GLU A 42 3.45 -13.88 -10.53
CA GLU A 42 3.66 -13.43 -9.15
C GLU A 42 3.23 -14.52 -8.18
N LEU A 43 4.07 -14.78 -7.18
CA LEU A 43 3.83 -15.75 -6.10
C LEU A 43 3.35 -17.12 -6.58
N ALA A 44 3.96 -17.64 -7.62
CA ALA A 44 3.68 -18.98 -8.09
C ALA A 44 4.36 -20.03 -7.18
N LEU A 45 3.62 -21.08 -6.89
CA LEU A 45 4.16 -22.22 -6.17
C LEU A 45 5.12 -23.01 -7.07
N HIS A 46 6.35 -23.19 -6.60
CA HIS A 46 7.34 -24.04 -7.23
C HIS A 46 7.76 -25.16 -6.29
N LYS A 47 7.62 -26.40 -6.74
CA LYS A 47 8.10 -27.58 -6.03
C LYS A 47 9.31 -28.13 -6.79
N PHE A 48 10.45 -28.28 -6.10
CA PHE A 48 11.60 -28.95 -6.67
C PHE A 48 11.36 -30.44 -6.79
N LEU A 49 11.89 -31.04 -7.84
CA LEU A 49 11.89 -32.50 -7.99
C LEU A 49 12.96 -33.12 -7.07
N PRO A 50 12.81 -34.37 -6.67
CA PRO A 50 13.79 -35.07 -5.86
C PRO A 50 15.21 -34.98 -6.44
N GLY A 51 16.18 -34.57 -5.62
CA GLY A 51 17.58 -34.40 -6.02
C GLY A 51 17.94 -33.06 -6.69
N GLU A 52 17.00 -32.13 -6.87
CA GLU A 52 17.27 -30.78 -7.41
C GLU A 52 17.70 -29.78 -6.33
N SER A 53 17.51 -30.07 -5.05
CA SER A 53 17.96 -29.23 -3.93
C SER A 53 18.64 -30.06 -2.85
N LYS A 54 19.52 -29.41 -2.06
CA LYS A 54 20.23 -30.06 -0.93
C LYS A 54 19.32 -30.53 0.22
N GLU A 55 18.11 -30.00 0.30
CA GLU A 55 17.21 -30.26 1.41
C GLU A 55 16.07 -31.19 1.03
N ASN A 56 15.53 -31.89 2.03
CA ASN A 56 14.53 -32.95 1.89
C ASN A 56 13.35 -32.59 0.97
N ASP A 57 12.81 -33.60 0.32
CA ASP A 57 11.82 -33.63 -0.78
C ASP A 57 10.51 -32.83 -0.63
N ASN A 58 10.32 -32.06 0.43
CA ASN A 58 9.08 -31.33 0.72
C ASN A 58 9.22 -29.80 0.75
N ASN A 59 10.22 -29.25 0.07
CA ASN A 59 10.39 -27.81 0.02
C ASN A 59 9.57 -27.16 -1.11
N PHE A 60 8.71 -26.24 -0.71
CA PHE A 60 7.94 -25.39 -1.60
C PHE A 60 8.51 -23.98 -1.59
N LEU A 61 8.69 -23.40 -2.78
CA LEU A 61 9.05 -22.00 -2.93
C LEU A 61 7.89 -21.22 -3.51
N LEU A 62 7.61 -20.06 -2.96
CA LEU A 62 6.82 -19.05 -3.62
C LEU A 62 7.77 -18.12 -4.37
N VAL A 63 7.64 -18.10 -5.68
CA VAL A 63 8.55 -17.40 -6.59
C VAL A 63 7.78 -16.43 -7.47
N SER A 64 8.36 -15.25 -7.69
CA SER A 64 7.92 -14.34 -8.74
C SER A 64 8.89 -14.44 -9.90
N ARG A 65 8.35 -14.44 -11.12
CA ARG A 65 9.14 -14.53 -12.35
C ARG A 65 8.68 -13.46 -13.32
N SER A 66 9.62 -12.82 -14.00
CA SER A 66 9.31 -11.80 -15.00
C SER A 66 10.27 -11.89 -16.19
N CYS A 67 9.78 -11.47 -17.35
CA CYS A 67 10.60 -11.21 -18.52
C CYS A 67 11.19 -9.78 -18.42
N VAL A 68 12.45 -9.62 -18.80
CA VAL A 68 13.10 -8.32 -18.99
C VAL A 68 13.18 -8.08 -20.49
N CYS A 69 12.65 -6.95 -20.94
CA CYS A 69 12.65 -6.54 -22.33
C CYS A 69 13.58 -5.34 -22.53
N ASP A 70 14.10 -5.19 -23.76
CA ASP A 70 14.84 -4.00 -24.17
C ASP A 70 13.90 -2.83 -24.55
N SER A 71 14.47 -1.72 -25.01
CA SER A 71 13.71 -0.54 -25.45
C SER A 71 12.82 -0.78 -26.70
N GLU A 72 13.01 -1.89 -27.41
CA GLU A 72 12.21 -2.31 -28.57
C GLU A 72 11.24 -3.44 -28.23
N ASP A 73 10.95 -3.64 -26.91
CA ASP A 73 10.07 -4.68 -26.37
C ASP A 73 10.49 -6.13 -26.74
N ARG A 74 11.78 -6.37 -27.01
CA ARG A 74 12.31 -7.71 -27.23
C ARG A 74 12.75 -8.31 -25.91
N ALA A 75 12.34 -9.56 -25.66
CA ALA A 75 12.75 -10.27 -24.45
C ALA A 75 14.25 -10.56 -24.47
N VAL A 76 14.98 -10.02 -23.52
CA VAL A 76 16.45 -10.16 -23.39
C VAL A 76 16.85 -11.06 -22.22
N ALA A 77 16.02 -11.17 -21.20
CA ALA A 77 16.31 -12.00 -20.03
C ALA A 77 15.03 -12.41 -19.29
N GLY A 78 15.16 -13.39 -18.41
CA GLY A 78 14.17 -13.73 -17.41
C GLY A 78 14.75 -13.60 -16.01
N VAL A 79 13.95 -13.09 -15.06
CA VAL A 79 14.32 -12.95 -13.65
C VAL A 79 13.37 -13.77 -12.80
N ALA A 80 13.92 -14.60 -11.90
CA ALA A 80 13.18 -15.30 -10.87
C ALA A 80 13.62 -14.81 -9.50
N GLN A 81 12.67 -14.47 -8.65
CA GLN A 81 12.91 -14.06 -7.27
C GLN A 81 12.16 -15.00 -6.32
N VAL A 82 12.87 -15.64 -5.41
CA VAL A 82 12.26 -16.38 -4.31
C VAL A 82 11.74 -15.39 -3.29
N LYS A 83 10.44 -15.44 -3.01
CA LYS A 83 9.79 -14.58 -2.00
C LYS A 83 9.72 -15.28 -0.65
N PHE A 84 9.31 -16.54 -0.66
CA PHE A 84 9.15 -17.32 0.56
C PHE A 84 9.58 -18.76 0.35
N ARG A 85 10.14 -19.34 1.40
CA ARG A 85 10.48 -20.74 1.51
C ARG A 85 9.56 -21.39 2.54
N LEU A 86 8.88 -22.45 2.17
CA LEU A 86 7.83 -23.06 2.97
C LEU A 86 8.09 -24.57 3.09
N GLN A 87 7.95 -25.08 4.30
CA GLN A 87 8.20 -26.49 4.59
C GLN A 87 6.98 -27.39 4.28
N THR A 88 5.78 -26.80 4.20
CA THR A 88 4.55 -27.55 3.96
C THR A 88 3.70 -26.94 2.87
N LEU A 89 2.95 -27.79 2.15
CA LEU A 89 1.99 -27.35 1.13
C LEU A 89 0.84 -26.52 1.72
N ASP A 90 0.45 -26.81 2.96
CA ASP A 90 -0.64 -26.10 3.62
C ASP A 90 -0.24 -24.65 3.97
N SER A 91 1.01 -24.47 4.43
CA SER A 91 1.56 -23.11 4.64
C SER A 91 1.63 -22.34 3.33
N ALA A 92 2.00 -23.00 2.23
CA ALA A 92 2.04 -22.36 0.91
C ALA A 92 0.64 -21.95 0.43
N LYS A 93 -0.35 -22.86 0.54
CA LYS A 93 -1.74 -22.56 0.17
C LYS A 93 -2.34 -21.43 0.99
N ARG A 94 -2.09 -21.42 2.30
CA ARG A 94 -2.55 -20.37 3.19
C ARG A 94 -2.00 -19.01 2.78
N LEU A 95 -0.67 -18.90 2.59
CA LEU A 95 -0.04 -17.65 2.20
C LEU A 95 -0.50 -17.17 0.82
N MET A 96 -0.69 -18.07 -0.14
CA MET A 96 -1.25 -17.72 -1.46
C MET A 96 -2.68 -17.22 -1.37
N SER A 97 -3.51 -17.80 -0.50
CA SER A 97 -4.89 -17.35 -0.28
C SER A 97 -4.93 -15.96 0.35
N GLU A 98 -4.10 -15.73 1.38
CA GLU A 98 -3.98 -14.42 2.04
C GLU A 98 -3.49 -13.33 1.06
N TYR A 99 -2.50 -13.66 0.21
CA TYR A 99 -2.01 -12.75 -0.81
C TYR A 99 -3.06 -12.46 -1.88
N ALA A 100 -3.77 -13.46 -2.38
CA ALA A 100 -4.82 -13.30 -3.37
C ALA A 100 -5.99 -12.44 -2.83
N GLU A 101 -6.35 -12.62 -1.56
CA GLU A 101 -7.36 -11.79 -0.90
C GLU A 101 -6.90 -10.34 -0.78
N LEU A 102 -5.63 -10.11 -0.39
CA LEU A 102 -5.05 -8.78 -0.32
C LEU A 102 -5.03 -8.08 -1.69
N GLU A 103 -4.61 -8.77 -2.74
CA GLU A 103 -4.60 -8.21 -4.10
C GLU A 103 -6.02 -7.95 -4.62
N PHE A 104 -6.99 -8.81 -4.30
CA PHE A 104 -8.39 -8.57 -4.60
C PHE A 104 -8.91 -7.27 -3.96
N TYR A 105 -8.65 -7.06 -2.66
CA TYR A 105 -9.04 -5.82 -1.99
C TYR A 105 -8.32 -4.60 -2.57
N LYS A 106 -7.02 -4.69 -2.86
CA LYS A 106 -6.28 -3.59 -3.50
C LYS A 106 -6.89 -3.22 -4.86
N GLU A 107 -7.23 -4.21 -5.67
CA GLU A 107 -7.85 -3.96 -6.98
C GLU A 107 -9.25 -3.33 -6.85
N GLU A 108 -10.05 -3.77 -5.88
CA GLU A 108 -11.34 -3.16 -5.57
C GLU A 108 -11.18 -1.69 -5.14
N TYR A 109 -10.22 -1.39 -4.27
CA TYR A 109 -9.91 -0.01 -3.88
C TYR A 109 -9.35 0.81 -5.04
N ARG A 110 -8.53 0.22 -5.90
CA ARG A 110 -8.02 0.87 -7.11
C ARG A 110 -9.17 1.23 -8.05
N LYS A 111 -10.12 0.34 -8.28
CA LYS A 111 -11.31 0.61 -9.09
C LYS A 111 -12.20 1.67 -8.47
N ALA A 112 -12.43 1.62 -7.17
CA ALA A 112 -13.21 2.61 -6.45
C ALA A 112 -12.51 3.99 -6.40
N GLY A 113 -11.16 4.01 -6.35
CA GLY A 113 -10.34 5.23 -6.40
C GLY A 113 -10.25 5.86 -7.79
N ASN A 114 -10.46 5.08 -8.85
CA ASN A 114 -10.40 5.52 -10.25
C ASN A 114 -11.61 6.38 -10.71
N CYS A 115 -12.37 6.97 -9.81
CA CYS A 115 -13.15 8.13 -10.16
C CYS A 115 -12.17 9.22 -10.63
N LYS A 116 -12.19 9.58 -11.93
CA LYS A 116 -11.25 10.50 -12.58
C LYS A 116 -11.44 11.95 -12.10
N ILE A 117 -11.41 12.16 -10.78
CA ILE A 117 -11.47 13.50 -10.20
C ILE A 117 -10.10 14.14 -10.40
N SER A 118 -10.06 15.17 -11.22
CA SER A 118 -8.91 16.06 -11.38
C SER A 118 -9.19 17.42 -10.75
N PHE A 119 -8.17 18.25 -10.57
CA PHE A 119 -8.37 19.62 -10.11
C PHE A 119 -9.25 20.45 -11.07
N ASP A 120 -9.27 20.10 -12.36
CA ASP A 120 -10.12 20.77 -13.35
C ASP A 120 -11.61 20.43 -13.17
N SER A 121 -11.91 19.23 -12.65
CA SER A 121 -13.28 18.82 -12.36
C SER A 121 -13.86 19.40 -11.06
N ILE A 122 -13.02 20.01 -10.22
CA ILE A 122 -13.45 20.67 -9.00
C ILE A 122 -13.89 22.09 -9.33
N VAL A 123 -15.18 22.37 -9.16
CA VAL A 123 -15.79 23.66 -9.49
C VAL A 123 -15.31 24.77 -8.55
N GLY A 124 -15.05 25.95 -9.11
CA GLY A 124 -14.61 27.16 -8.42
C GLY A 124 -13.47 27.88 -9.14
N THR A 125 -13.67 29.17 -9.35
CA THR A 125 -12.82 30.05 -10.17
C THR A 125 -12.21 31.22 -9.38
N SER A 126 -12.61 31.42 -8.12
CA SER A 126 -12.04 32.45 -7.26
C SER A 126 -10.52 32.29 -7.08
N GLU A 127 -9.79 33.40 -7.06
CA GLU A 127 -8.31 33.38 -6.96
C GLU A 127 -7.82 32.63 -5.71
N ALA A 128 -8.48 32.85 -4.56
CA ALA A 128 -8.15 32.14 -3.32
C ALA A 128 -8.29 30.61 -3.47
N PHE A 129 -9.30 30.13 -4.21
CA PHE A 129 -9.52 28.70 -4.44
C PHE A 129 -8.57 28.15 -5.50
N LEU A 130 -8.29 28.90 -6.56
CA LEU A 130 -7.31 28.53 -7.58
C LEU A 130 -5.90 28.39 -6.99
N GLU A 131 -5.53 29.24 -6.02
CA GLU A 131 -4.27 29.12 -5.29
C GLU A 131 -4.19 27.77 -4.53
N LYS A 132 -5.29 27.34 -3.88
CA LYS A 132 -5.32 26.03 -3.20
C LYS A 132 -5.24 24.86 -4.19
N LYS A 133 -5.88 24.97 -5.34
CA LYS A 133 -5.73 23.97 -6.43
C LYS A 133 -4.26 23.90 -6.91
N ARG A 134 -3.60 25.02 -7.13
CA ARG A 134 -2.17 25.08 -7.52
C ARG A 134 -1.27 24.45 -6.44
N LEU A 135 -1.54 24.73 -5.17
CA LEU A 135 -0.81 24.13 -4.05
C LEU A 135 -1.01 22.61 -4.00
N GLY A 136 -2.25 22.15 -4.19
CA GLY A 136 -2.58 20.72 -4.29
C GLY A 136 -1.84 20.01 -5.43
N LEU A 137 -1.77 20.66 -6.60
CA LEU A 137 -0.98 20.15 -7.74
C LEU A 137 0.51 20.06 -7.41
N LYS A 138 1.09 21.06 -6.76
CA LYS A 138 2.50 21.00 -6.32
C LYS A 138 2.72 19.89 -5.29
N ALA A 139 1.81 19.74 -4.33
CA ALA A 139 1.85 18.69 -3.34
C ALA A 139 1.78 17.28 -3.99
N ALA A 140 1.03 17.11 -5.08
CA ALA A 140 0.87 15.85 -5.78
C ALA A 140 2.22 15.23 -6.23
N TRP A 141 3.18 16.05 -6.63
CA TRP A 141 4.51 15.61 -7.11
C TRP A 141 5.50 15.22 -5.99
N THR A 142 5.05 15.25 -4.74
CA THR A 142 5.86 14.87 -3.59
C THR A 142 5.22 13.71 -2.86
N ASP A 143 6.01 12.95 -2.07
CA ASP A 143 5.50 11.93 -1.16
C ASP A 143 5.22 12.48 0.26
N PHE A 144 5.30 13.80 0.45
CA PHE A 144 5.03 14.42 1.73
C PHE A 144 3.58 14.23 2.17
N ALA A 145 3.39 14.16 3.49
CA ALA A 145 2.06 14.15 4.08
C ALA A 145 1.34 15.48 3.81
N VAL A 146 0.05 15.39 3.51
CA VAL A 146 -0.80 16.56 3.23
C VAL A 146 -1.92 16.60 4.25
N LEU A 147 -2.10 17.75 4.90
CA LEU A 147 -3.23 18.03 5.77
C LEU A 147 -4.20 19.00 5.08
N LEU A 148 -5.42 18.51 4.85
CA LEU A 148 -6.53 19.28 4.30
C LEU A 148 -7.40 19.80 5.44
N THR A 149 -7.48 21.12 5.62
CA THR A 149 -8.34 21.74 6.63
C THR A 149 -9.47 22.52 5.98
N GLY A 150 -10.60 22.61 6.63
CA GLY A 150 -11.76 23.35 6.14
C GLY A 150 -13.07 22.81 6.65
N GLU A 151 -14.13 23.59 6.56
CA GLU A 151 -15.46 23.22 7.03
C GLU A 151 -16.03 21.98 6.31
N THR A 152 -17.06 21.40 6.88
CA THR A 152 -17.80 20.31 6.23
C THR A 152 -18.37 20.78 4.89
N GLY A 153 -18.27 19.95 3.86
CA GLY A 153 -18.79 20.27 2.52
C GLY A 153 -17.87 21.14 1.65
N THR A 154 -16.68 21.56 2.11
CA THR A 154 -15.74 22.37 1.29
C THR A 154 -15.07 21.59 0.16
N GLY A 155 -15.18 20.25 0.14
CA GLY A 155 -14.61 19.39 -0.91
C GLY A 155 -13.25 18.78 -0.55
N LYS A 156 -12.92 18.60 0.75
CA LYS A 156 -11.67 18.00 1.21
C LYS A 156 -11.40 16.64 0.55
N GLU A 157 -12.41 15.77 0.45
CA GLU A 157 -12.27 14.47 -0.19
C GLU A 157 -11.97 14.60 -1.71
N LEU A 158 -12.61 15.56 -2.40
CA LEU A 158 -12.34 15.82 -3.82
C LEU A 158 -10.89 16.28 -4.02
N PHE A 159 -10.38 17.15 -3.13
CA PHE A 159 -8.97 17.55 -3.14
C PHE A 159 -8.03 16.37 -2.89
N ALA A 160 -8.31 15.51 -1.92
CA ALA A 160 -7.50 14.33 -1.64
C ALA A 160 -7.41 13.40 -2.87
N ARG A 161 -8.55 13.15 -3.54
CA ARG A 161 -8.61 12.36 -4.77
C ARG A 161 -7.87 13.04 -5.93
N ALA A 162 -8.02 14.34 -6.09
CA ALA A 162 -7.32 15.10 -7.14
C ALA A 162 -5.79 15.10 -6.92
N ILE A 163 -5.32 15.22 -5.66
CA ILE A 163 -3.90 15.12 -5.31
C ILE A 163 -3.38 13.71 -5.65
N HIS A 164 -4.09 12.66 -5.26
CA HIS A 164 -3.71 11.29 -5.58
C HIS A 164 -3.62 11.07 -7.08
N ASN A 165 -4.66 11.44 -7.83
CA ASN A 165 -4.75 11.24 -9.29
C ASN A 165 -3.70 12.05 -10.07
N ALA A 166 -3.19 13.15 -9.53
CA ALA A 166 -2.12 13.95 -10.11
C ALA A 166 -0.71 13.50 -9.66
N SER A 167 -0.59 12.48 -8.81
CA SER A 167 0.68 12.03 -8.22
C SER A 167 1.33 10.89 -8.99
N ASN A 168 2.58 10.57 -8.63
CA ASN A 168 3.30 9.40 -9.13
C ASN A 168 2.67 8.06 -8.67
N ARG A 169 1.66 8.12 -7.77
CA ARG A 169 0.91 6.96 -7.26
C ARG A 169 -0.51 6.87 -7.84
N ALA A 170 -0.81 7.61 -8.92
CA ALA A 170 -2.15 7.64 -9.54
C ALA A 170 -2.69 6.26 -9.95
N ASP A 171 -1.81 5.35 -10.39
CA ASP A 171 -2.15 3.98 -10.77
C ASP A 171 -2.16 2.98 -9.59
N LYS A 172 -1.87 3.48 -8.38
CA LYS A 172 -1.82 2.67 -7.15
C LYS A 172 -3.12 2.80 -6.36
N PRO A 173 -3.37 1.92 -5.36
CA PRO A 173 -4.59 2.03 -4.58
C PRO A 173 -4.66 3.35 -3.81
N MET A 174 -5.85 3.97 -3.81
CA MET A 174 -6.23 5.01 -2.86
C MET A 174 -7.26 4.43 -1.90
N VAL A 175 -6.83 4.22 -0.66
CA VAL A 175 -7.68 3.68 0.41
C VAL A 175 -8.13 4.81 1.30
N SER A 176 -9.43 4.93 1.55
CA SER A 176 -9.99 5.95 2.43
C SER A 176 -10.60 5.34 3.69
N ILE A 177 -10.52 6.07 4.78
CA ILE A 177 -11.18 5.76 6.03
C ILE A 177 -11.66 7.05 6.69
N ASN A 178 -12.91 7.06 7.14
CA ASN A 178 -13.45 8.16 7.93
C ASN A 178 -13.37 7.80 9.42
N CYS A 179 -12.54 8.51 10.16
CA CYS A 179 -12.25 8.21 11.57
C CYS A 179 -13.44 8.48 12.49
N ALA A 180 -14.34 9.39 12.12
CA ALA A 180 -15.55 9.69 12.88
C ALA A 180 -16.69 8.69 12.66
N ALA A 181 -16.68 7.97 11.52
CA ALA A 181 -17.75 7.05 11.14
C ALA A 181 -17.59 5.65 11.74
N ILE A 182 -16.42 5.31 12.26
CA ILE A 182 -16.10 3.97 12.78
C ILE A 182 -16.04 4.03 14.32
N PRO A 183 -16.75 3.12 15.03
CA PRO A 183 -16.60 2.99 16.47
C PRO A 183 -15.14 2.80 16.89
N SER A 184 -14.73 3.44 17.98
CA SER A 184 -13.34 3.45 18.46
C SER A 184 -12.76 2.03 18.64
N GLU A 185 -13.59 1.07 19.07
CA GLU A 185 -13.21 -0.32 19.30
C GLU A 185 -12.88 -1.07 18.00
N LEU A 186 -13.47 -0.64 16.88
CA LEU A 186 -13.26 -1.25 15.57
C LEU A 186 -12.18 -0.51 14.74
N LEU A 187 -11.92 0.75 15.07
CA LEU A 187 -10.99 1.60 14.30
C LEU A 187 -9.59 1.00 14.23
N GLU A 188 -9.13 0.39 15.33
CA GLU A 188 -7.82 -0.27 15.38
C GLU A 188 -7.74 -1.43 14.39
N SER A 189 -8.71 -2.34 14.45
CA SER A 189 -8.76 -3.51 13.56
C SER A 189 -8.95 -3.13 12.09
N GLU A 190 -9.67 -2.05 11.80
CA GLU A 190 -9.83 -1.53 10.43
C GLU A 190 -8.53 -0.90 9.91
N LEU A 191 -7.83 -0.08 10.71
CA LEU A 191 -6.60 0.59 10.29
C LEU A 191 -5.42 -0.37 10.14
N PHE A 192 -5.17 -1.20 11.16
CA PHE A 192 -3.96 -2.03 11.25
C PHE A 192 -4.19 -3.50 10.88
N GLY A 193 -5.47 -3.92 10.80
CA GLY A 193 -5.80 -5.32 10.57
C GLY A 193 -5.67 -6.18 11.84
N TYR A 194 -5.94 -7.47 11.69
CA TYR A 194 -5.83 -8.43 12.78
C TYR A 194 -5.45 -9.81 12.27
N ALA A 195 -4.72 -10.55 13.11
CA ALA A 195 -4.36 -11.94 12.86
C ALA A 195 -5.51 -12.90 13.19
N ASP A 196 -5.37 -14.14 12.74
CA ASP A 196 -6.30 -15.23 13.09
C ASP A 196 -6.37 -15.40 14.62
N GLY A 197 -7.59 -15.44 15.15
CA GLY A 197 -7.82 -15.62 16.59
C GLY A 197 -7.50 -14.41 17.47
N ALA A 198 -7.27 -13.22 16.92
CA ALA A 198 -6.92 -12.01 17.66
C ALA A 198 -7.97 -11.62 18.73
N PHE A 199 -9.25 -11.91 18.50
CA PHE A 199 -10.35 -11.68 19.44
C PHE A 199 -11.52 -12.62 19.15
N THR A 200 -12.47 -12.71 20.06
CA THR A 200 -13.70 -13.52 19.88
C THR A 200 -14.52 -12.97 18.72
N GLY A 201 -14.72 -13.78 17.67
CA GLY A 201 -15.38 -13.36 16.43
C GLY A 201 -14.44 -12.90 15.31
N ALA A 202 -13.12 -12.93 15.53
CA ALA A 202 -12.15 -12.71 14.46
C ALA A 202 -12.34 -13.73 13.33
N ARG A 203 -12.29 -13.24 12.09
CA ARG A 203 -12.40 -14.09 10.88
C ARG A 203 -11.23 -15.07 10.83
N LYS A 204 -11.49 -16.35 10.46
CA LYS A 204 -10.42 -17.31 10.16
C LYS A 204 -9.50 -16.75 9.07
N GLY A 205 -8.19 -16.74 9.35
CA GLY A 205 -7.18 -16.16 8.47
C GLY A 205 -6.88 -14.67 8.74
N GLY A 206 -7.59 -14.01 9.67
CA GLY A 206 -7.39 -12.60 9.95
C GLY A 206 -8.03 -11.66 8.92
N LYS A 207 -7.65 -10.38 8.94
CA LYS A 207 -8.06 -9.36 7.97
C LYS A 207 -6.95 -8.33 7.79
N PRO A 208 -6.56 -7.98 6.54
CA PRO A 208 -5.61 -6.90 6.30
C PRO A 208 -6.21 -5.55 6.69
N GLY A 209 -5.39 -4.69 7.30
CA GLY A 209 -5.76 -3.32 7.64
C GLY A 209 -5.67 -2.35 6.47
N LYS A 210 -6.25 -1.16 6.64
CA LYS A 210 -6.22 -0.10 5.62
C LYS A 210 -4.79 0.32 5.23
N PHE A 211 -3.83 0.32 6.16
CA PHE A 211 -2.42 0.56 5.85
C PHE A 211 -1.84 -0.49 4.90
N GLN A 212 -2.13 -1.77 5.14
CA GLN A 212 -1.66 -2.85 4.27
C GLN A 212 -2.31 -2.77 2.88
N LEU A 213 -3.62 -2.45 2.84
CA LEU A 213 -4.36 -2.28 1.58
C LEU A 213 -3.86 -1.08 0.76
N ALA A 214 -3.40 -0.01 1.44
CA ALA A 214 -2.85 1.18 0.82
C ALA A 214 -1.37 1.03 0.42
N ASN A 215 -0.74 -0.10 0.69
CA ASN A 215 0.70 -0.29 0.44
C ASN A 215 1.08 -0.05 -1.03
N GLY A 216 2.10 0.78 -1.24
CA GLY A 216 2.54 1.30 -2.53
C GLY A 216 1.68 2.46 -3.05
N GLY A 217 0.58 2.83 -2.37
CA GLY A 217 -0.39 3.84 -2.79
C GLY A 217 -0.58 4.98 -1.79
N THR A 218 -1.85 5.39 -1.59
CA THR A 218 -2.22 6.52 -0.73
C THR A 218 -3.30 6.11 0.27
N LEU A 219 -3.11 6.47 1.54
CA LEU A 219 -4.12 6.36 2.58
C LEU A 219 -4.72 7.75 2.85
N PHE A 220 -6.03 7.88 2.72
CA PHE A 220 -6.77 9.07 3.06
C PHE A 220 -7.45 8.89 4.41
N LEU A 221 -7.03 9.69 5.40
CA LEU A 221 -7.58 9.72 6.76
C LEU A 221 -8.53 10.92 6.88
N ASP A 222 -9.82 10.67 6.71
CA ASP A 222 -10.82 11.72 6.84
C ASP A 222 -11.23 11.90 8.31
N GLU A 223 -11.51 13.13 8.70
CA GLU A 223 -11.85 13.58 10.06
C GLU A 223 -10.82 13.09 11.11
N ILE A 224 -9.53 13.32 10.82
CA ILE A 224 -8.42 12.88 11.70
C ILE A 224 -8.49 13.50 13.10
N GLY A 225 -9.13 14.66 13.25
CA GLY A 225 -9.33 15.32 14.55
C GLY A 225 -10.27 14.57 15.49
N ASP A 226 -11.10 13.66 14.98
CA ASP A 226 -12.00 12.83 15.78
C ASP A 226 -11.37 11.49 16.24
N MET A 227 -10.06 11.30 15.94
CA MET A 227 -9.35 10.07 16.28
C MET A 227 -9.00 9.99 17.77
N PRO A 228 -9.27 8.86 18.45
CA PRO A 228 -8.88 8.66 19.84
C PRO A 228 -7.36 8.73 20.06
N LEU A 229 -6.92 9.26 21.21
CA LEU A 229 -5.51 9.48 21.55
C LEU A 229 -4.64 8.21 21.46
N ASN A 230 -5.17 7.06 21.89
CA ASN A 230 -4.47 5.79 21.78
C ASN A 230 -4.20 5.39 20.32
N MET A 231 -5.11 5.73 19.41
CA MET A 231 -4.96 5.46 17.98
C MET A 231 -4.00 6.44 17.33
N GLN A 232 -3.99 7.69 17.77
CA GLN A 232 -3.03 8.70 17.31
C GLN A 232 -1.58 8.25 17.55
N ALA A 233 -1.30 7.65 18.73
CA ALA A 233 0.03 7.12 19.05
C ALA A 233 0.44 5.97 18.11
N LYS A 234 -0.50 5.06 17.78
CA LYS A 234 -0.22 3.95 16.87
C LYS A 234 0.01 4.39 15.43
N ILE A 235 -0.79 5.36 14.94
CA ILE A 235 -0.56 5.96 13.61
C ILE A 235 0.80 6.65 13.55
N LEU A 236 1.16 7.43 14.57
CA LEU A 236 2.46 8.10 14.62
C LEU A 236 3.59 7.08 14.46
N ARG A 237 3.53 5.97 15.22
CA ARG A 237 4.53 4.90 15.13
C ARG A 237 4.59 4.31 13.71
N THR A 238 3.44 3.99 13.12
CA THR A 238 3.37 3.48 11.73
C THR A 238 3.99 4.47 10.72
N LEU A 239 3.73 5.77 10.88
CA LEU A 239 4.29 6.80 9.98
C LEU A 239 5.80 7.01 10.18
N GLN A 240 6.34 6.73 11.36
CA GLN A 240 7.77 6.87 11.66
C GLN A 240 8.57 5.66 11.21
N GLU A 241 8.06 4.47 11.51
CA GLU A 241 8.75 3.19 11.29
C GLU A 241 8.46 2.61 9.89
N SER A 242 7.44 3.11 9.18
CA SER A 242 6.94 2.55 7.91
C SER A 242 6.56 1.07 8.06
N GLU A 243 6.03 0.71 9.22
CA GLU A 243 5.60 -0.64 9.57
C GLU A 243 4.25 -0.59 10.28
N VAL A 244 3.46 -1.64 10.10
CA VAL A 244 2.17 -1.82 10.76
C VAL A 244 2.17 -3.10 11.58
N GLU A 245 1.66 -3.03 12.80
CA GLU A 245 1.46 -4.18 13.69
C GLU A 245 -0.02 -4.59 13.69
N PRO A 246 -0.42 -5.71 13.06
CA PRO A 246 -1.78 -6.23 13.13
C PRO A 246 -2.15 -6.63 14.57
N VAL A 247 -3.41 -6.43 14.95
CA VAL A 247 -3.90 -6.86 16.28
C VAL A 247 -3.73 -8.37 16.44
N GLY A 248 -3.06 -8.80 17.51
CA GLY A 248 -2.75 -10.22 17.73
C GLY A 248 -1.76 -10.83 16.75
N GLY A 249 -1.08 -10.01 15.94
CA GLY A 249 -0.07 -10.46 14.99
C GLY A 249 1.25 -10.84 15.64
N SER A 250 2.09 -11.59 14.90
CA SER A 250 3.40 -12.09 15.38
C SER A 250 4.55 -11.11 15.14
N GLY A 251 4.29 -9.95 14.53
CA GLY A 251 5.32 -8.94 14.27
C GLY A 251 4.89 -7.85 13.28
N PRO A 252 5.73 -6.82 13.11
CA PRO A 252 5.46 -5.72 12.21
C PRO A 252 5.54 -6.15 10.74
N VAL A 253 4.70 -5.50 9.92
CA VAL A 253 4.64 -5.67 8.47
C VAL A 253 5.05 -4.36 7.81
N PRO A 254 6.09 -4.32 6.96
CA PRO A 254 6.52 -3.09 6.31
C PRO A 254 5.46 -2.59 5.32
N VAL A 255 5.27 -1.26 5.29
CA VAL A 255 4.32 -0.58 4.40
C VAL A 255 4.92 0.71 3.85
N ASP A 256 4.75 0.93 2.55
CA ASP A 256 5.06 2.20 1.88
C ASP A 256 3.76 2.92 1.54
N VAL A 257 3.35 3.87 2.37
CA VAL A 257 2.05 4.53 2.23
C VAL A 257 2.24 6.05 2.29
N ARG A 258 1.77 6.73 1.24
CA ARG A 258 1.61 8.18 1.29
C ARG A 258 0.33 8.52 2.07
N VAL A 259 0.40 9.47 3.00
CA VAL A 259 -0.76 9.87 3.80
C VAL A 259 -1.28 11.25 3.38
N ILE A 260 -2.59 11.32 3.15
CA ILE A 260 -3.36 12.55 3.06
C ILE A 260 -4.38 12.50 4.19
N SER A 261 -4.44 13.53 5.01
CA SER A 261 -5.39 13.64 6.12
C SER A 261 -6.31 14.84 5.94
N ALA A 262 -7.52 14.76 6.45
CA ALA A 262 -8.49 15.85 6.42
C ALA A 262 -9.17 16.04 7.76
N THR A 263 -9.51 17.28 8.10
CA THR A 263 -10.31 17.60 9.28
C THR A 263 -11.04 18.94 9.13
N ARG A 264 -12.17 19.05 9.77
CA ARG A 264 -12.90 20.32 10.01
C ARG A 264 -12.49 20.98 11.32
N GLN A 265 -11.80 20.26 12.19
CA GLN A 265 -11.45 20.74 13.53
C GLN A 265 -10.18 21.58 13.52
N ASN A 266 -10.06 22.47 14.50
CA ASN A 266 -8.85 23.24 14.73
C ASN A 266 -7.88 22.38 15.56
N LEU A 267 -6.96 21.67 14.89
CA LEU A 267 -6.00 20.79 15.56
C LEU A 267 -5.12 21.50 16.60
N PRO A 268 -4.62 22.73 16.38
CA PRO A 268 -3.92 23.49 17.43
C PRO A 268 -4.71 23.62 18.73
N LYS A 269 -6.03 23.89 18.67
CA LYS A 269 -6.87 23.93 19.87
C LYS A 269 -7.03 22.57 20.54
N LEU A 270 -7.12 21.50 19.75
CA LEU A 270 -7.17 20.14 20.29
C LEU A 270 -5.83 19.72 20.95
N ILE A 271 -4.72 20.25 20.47
CA ILE A 271 -3.40 20.07 21.12
C ILE A 271 -3.38 20.79 22.47
N GLU A 272 -3.86 22.04 22.53
CA GLU A 272 -3.96 22.82 23.78
C GLU A 272 -4.86 22.14 24.83
N SER A 273 -5.97 21.52 24.39
CA SER A 273 -6.88 20.77 25.30
C SER A 273 -6.39 19.34 25.64
N GLY A 274 -5.34 18.85 24.97
CA GLY A 274 -4.82 17.51 25.17
C GLY A 274 -5.59 16.41 24.42
N ASP A 275 -6.48 16.76 23.49
CA ASP A 275 -7.28 15.82 22.69
C ASP A 275 -6.57 15.39 21.39
N PHE A 276 -5.52 16.09 21.01
CA PHE A 276 -4.69 15.72 19.86
C PHE A 276 -3.20 15.82 20.21
N ARG A 277 -2.40 14.85 19.72
CA ARG A 277 -0.96 14.81 19.97
C ARG A 277 -0.21 15.78 19.05
N GLU A 278 0.65 16.59 19.65
CA GLU A 278 1.48 17.56 18.94
C GLU A 278 2.48 16.89 17.97
N ASP A 279 3.06 15.76 18.37
CA ASP A 279 4.02 15.01 17.54
C ASP A 279 3.36 14.42 16.28
N LEU A 280 2.14 13.92 16.37
CA LEU A 280 1.36 13.48 15.21
C LEU A 280 0.99 14.65 14.31
N TYR A 281 0.59 15.77 14.89
CA TYR A 281 0.27 16.99 14.11
C TYR A 281 1.43 17.38 13.20
N TYR A 282 2.64 17.51 13.71
CA TYR A 282 3.79 17.87 12.88
C TYR A 282 4.14 16.82 11.83
N ARG A 283 3.86 15.55 12.08
CA ARG A 283 4.08 14.47 11.11
C ARG A 283 3.07 14.51 9.96
N LEU A 284 1.82 14.94 10.22
CA LEU A 284 0.75 15.05 9.21
C LEU A 284 0.74 16.40 8.51
N ASN A 285 1.11 17.46 9.19
CA ASN A 285 1.05 18.86 8.70
C ASN A 285 2.35 19.30 8.02
N VAL A 286 2.86 18.49 7.07
CA VAL A 286 4.03 18.87 6.26
C VAL A 286 3.63 19.85 5.16
N ILE A 287 2.50 19.57 4.49
CA ILE A 287 1.88 20.52 3.55
C ILE A 287 0.45 20.76 4.04
N ASN A 288 0.15 22.00 4.44
CA ASN A 288 -1.20 22.40 4.84
C ASN A 288 -1.94 23.06 3.67
N ILE A 289 -3.15 22.56 3.39
CA ILE A 289 -4.05 23.16 2.40
C ILE A 289 -5.38 23.46 3.10
N GLU A 290 -5.57 24.71 3.45
CA GLU A 290 -6.83 25.21 3.99
C GLU A 290 -7.79 25.51 2.84
N ILE A 291 -8.90 24.76 2.77
CA ILE A 291 -9.91 24.89 1.70
C ILE A 291 -10.96 25.91 2.20
N PRO A 292 -11.11 27.06 1.53
CA PRO A 292 -12.03 28.09 1.97
C PRO A 292 -13.49 27.63 1.84
N SER A 293 -14.30 28.02 2.80
CA SER A 293 -15.75 27.81 2.75
C SER A 293 -16.38 28.62 1.60
N LEU A 294 -17.56 28.20 1.15
CA LEU A 294 -18.23 28.85 0.01
C LEU A 294 -18.55 30.32 0.28
N ARG A 295 -18.82 30.71 1.54
CA ARG A 295 -19.05 32.11 1.94
C ARG A 295 -17.81 33.01 1.83
N GLU A 296 -16.61 32.44 1.87
CA GLU A 296 -15.32 33.13 1.70
C GLU A 296 -14.93 33.26 0.22
N ARG A 297 -15.63 32.51 -0.65
CA ARG A 297 -15.45 32.49 -2.11
C ARG A 297 -16.77 32.72 -2.83
N ARG A 298 -17.50 33.77 -2.49
CA ARG A 298 -18.86 34.02 -2.97
C ARG A 298 -19.00 34.07 -4.50
N GLY A 299 -17.92 34.38 -5.23
CA GLY A 299 -17.90 34.32 -6.69
C GLY A 299 -18.17 32.93 -7.26
N ASP A 300 -17.80 31.89 -6.54
CA ASP A 300 -17.95 30.49 -6.95
C ASP A 300 -19.38 29.93 -6.67
N ILE A 301 -20.30 30.73 -6.12
CA ILE A 301 -21.66 30.26 -5.78
C ILE A 301 -22.52 30.04 -7.06
N LEU A 302 -22.20 30.78 -8.11
CA LEU A 302 -22.95 30.74 -9.37
C LEU A 302 -22.29 29.83 -10.42
N ASP A 303 -21.11 29.30 -10.14
CA ASP A 303 -20.41 28.31 -10.96
C ASP A 303 -21.01 26.92 -10.73
#